data_154371a525bd275bc9c785e29235c7ad
#
_entry.id   154371a525bd275bc9c785e29235c7ad
#
_cell.length_a   1.000
_cell.length_b   1.000
_cell.length_c   1.000
_cell.angle_alpha   90.00
_cell.angle_beta   90.00
_cell.angle_gamma   90.00
#
_symmetry.space_group_name_H-M   'P 1'
#
loop_
_entity.id
_entity.type
_entity.pdbx_description
1 polymer ?
#
loop_
_entity_poly.entity_id
_entity_poly.type
_entity_poly.pdbx_seq_one_letter_code
_entity_poly.pdbx_strand_id
1 'polypeptide(L)'
;MTVDEIKSTYTMSDIVRRYGFHPNRAGFISCPFHAGDRSPSLKVYPKDFHCHACGANGDIFTFVQKMDNCDFKTAFYSLGGVYQKPTTSSKLAVYKAKKAKETRLKKEEKIRAKIRVNNMLIGIYVSAMKRLEPLSDVWCDCMNEYTKCLGRDEYLQKELEGGGRVGA
;
A
#
# COMPACT_ATOMS: atom_id res chain seq x y z
N MET A 1 -9.02 -23.65 9.18
CA MET A 1 -8.38 -22.39 9.60
C MET A 1 -8.40 -21.41 8.44
N THR A 2 -8.55 -20.13 8.69
CA THR A 2 -8.38 -19.06 7.72
C THR A 2 -6.90 -18.74 7.52
N VAL A 3 -6.55 -17.92 6.53
CA VAL A 3 -5.16 -17.47 6.29
C VAL A 3 -4.58 -16.75 7.51
N ASP A 4 -5.37 -15.88 8.15
CA ASP A 4 -4.92 -15.11 9.32
C ASP A 4 -4.75 -16.00 10.56
N GLU A 5 -5.63 -16.97 10.76
CA GLU A 5 -5.48 -17.97 11.82
C GLU A 5 -4.22 -18.82 11.63
N ILE A 6 -3.91 -19.25 10.40
CA ILE A 6 -2.67 -19.99 10.11
C ILE A 6 -1.44 -19.11 10.39
N LYS A 7 -1.43 -17.84 9.95
CA LYS A 7 -0.33 -16.90 10.20
C LYS A 7 -0.16 -16.53 11.69
N SER A 8 -1.21 -16.65 12.48
CA SER A 8 -1.11 -16.45 13.94
C SER A 8 -0.68 -17.71 14.69
N THR A 9 -1.00 -18.88 14.14
CA THR A 9 -0.70 -20.19 14.76
C THR A 9 0.74 -20.64 14.49
N TYR A 10 1.24 -20.43 13.27
CA TYR A 10 2.57 -20.86 12.86
C TYR A 10 3.53 -19.69 12.70
N THR A 11 4.68 -19.80 13.34
CA THR A 11 5.81 -18.91 13.05
C THR A 11 6.60 -19.40 11.84
N MET A 12 7.37 -18.53 11.21
CA MET A 12 8.26 -18.94 10.12
C MET A 12 9.27 -20.01 10.59
N SER A 13 9.72 -19.92 11.85
CA SER A 13 10.60 -20.92 12.46
C SER A 13 9.96 -22.31 12.57
N ASP A 14 8.66 -22.39 12.82
CA ASP A 14 7.94 -23.66 12.89
C ASP A 14 7.87 -24.30 11.51
N ILE A 15 7.64 -23.50 10.49
CA ILE A 15 7.57 -23.98 9.11
C ILE A 15 8.93 -24.49 8.63
N VAL A 16 10.02 -23.73 8.80
CA VAL A 16 11.36 -24.20 8.36
C VAL A 16 11.81 -25.47 9.10
N ARG A 17 11.44 -25.61 10.38
CA ARG A 17 11.71 -26.84 11.15
C ARG A 17 10.94 -28.06 10.63
N ARG A 18 9.71 -27.88 10.14
CA ARG A 18 8.93 -28.95 9.52
C ARG A 18 9.64 -29.57 8.31
N TYR A 19 10.47 -28.77 7.61
CA TYR A 19 11.31 -29.23 6.49
C TYR A 19 12.74 -29.64 6.91
N GLY A 20 13.00 -29.77 8.22
CA GLY A 20 14.29 -30.22 8.74
C GLY A 20 15.37 -29.13 8.87
N PHE A 21 15.02 -27.87 8.65
CA PHE A 21 15.96 -26.76 8.82
C PHE A 21 15.92 -26.21 10.24
N HIS A 22 17.10 -25.99 10.82
CA HIS A 22 17.24 -25.45 12.17
C HIS A 22 17.97 -24.10 12.12
N PRO A 23 17.27 -22.98 12.36
CA PRO A 23 17.91 -21.67 12.39
C PRO A 23 19.00 -21.61 13.46
N ASN A 24 20.16 -21.05 13.12
CA ASN A 24 21.24 -20.79 14.05
C ASN A 24 20.85 -19.67 15.05
N ARG A 25 21.76 -19.35 16.01
CA ARG A 25 21.52 -18.29 17.01
C ARG A 25 21.17 -16.93 16.40
N ALA A 26 21.67 -16.63 15.20
CA ALA A 26 21.38 -15.40 14.46
C ALA A 26 20.12 -15.54 13.58
N GLY A 27 19.43 -16.68 13.59
CA GLY A 27 18.22 -16.94 12.81
C GLY A 27 18.46 -17.21 11.33
N PHE A 28 19.64 -17.71 10.94
CA PHE A 28 19.95 -18.07 9.56
C PHE A 28 19.92 -19.58 9.35
N ILE A 29 19.50 -19.99 8.14
CA ILE A 29 19.59 -21.36 7.62
C ILE A 29 20.27 -21.34 6.25
N SER A 30 20.81 -22.49 5.83
CA SER A 30 21.22 -22.68 4.44
C SER A 30 19.99 -22.61 3.54
N CYS A 31 20.06 -21.84 2.46
CA CYS A 31 18.93 -21.58 1.60
C CYS A 31 18.59 -22.81 0.74
N PRO A 32 17.36 -23.35 0.79
CA PRO A 32 16.97 -24.48 -0.05
C PRO A 32 16.64 -24.09 -1.50
N PHE A 33 16.60 -22.79 -1.82
CA PHE A 33 16.12 -22.29 -3.11
C PHE A 33 17.24 -22.00 -4.12
N HIS A 34 18.50 -22.15 -3.74
CA HIS A 34 19.65 -22.08 -4.64
C HIS A 34 20.74 -23.06 -4.21
N ALA A 35 21.54 -23.51 -5.16
CA ALA A 35 22.66 -24.40 -4.89
C ALA A 35 23.90 -23.62 -4.42
N GLY A 36 24.80 -24.31 -3.68
CA GLY A 36 26.13 -23.80 -3.34
C GLY A 36 26.20 -22.88 -2.14
N ASP A 37 25.21 -22.90 -1.24
CA ASP A 37 25.19 -22.11 -0.02
C ASP A 37 26.24 -22.65 0.98
N ARG A 38 27.47 -22.10 0.90
CA ARG A 38 28.59 -22.49 1.81
C ARG A 38 28.43 -21.95 3.22
N SER A 39 27.67 -20.87 3.39
CA SER A 39 27.32 -20.24 4.66
C SER A 39 25.85 -19.94 4.68
N PRO A 40 25.14 -20.13 5.82
CA PRO A 40 23.71 -19.85 5.91
C PRO A 40 23.37 -18.43 5.45
N SER A 41 22.60 -18.31 4.36
CA SER A 41 22.27 -17.03 3.70
C SER A 41 20.81 -16.65 3.81
N LEU A 42 19.90 -17.58 4.18
CA LEU A 42 18.49 -17.31 4.35
C LEU A 42 18.19 -16.93 5.81
N LYS A 43 17.80 -15.69 6.02
CA LYS A 43 17.33 -15.16 7.31
C LYS A 43 15.87 -15.51 7.54
N VAL A 44 15.58 -16.10 8.68
CA VAL A 44 14.24 -16.44 9.16
C VAL A 44 13.80 -15.37 10.15
N TYR A 45 12.71 -14.65 9.84
CA TYR A 45 12.05 -13.70 10.71
C TYR A 45 10.80 -14.32 11.33
N PRO A 46 10.14 -13.69 12.29
CA PRO A 46 8.94 -14.29 12.91
C PRO A 46 7.80 -14.61 11.93
N LYS A 47 7.62 -13.79 10.88
CA LYS A 47 6.49 -13.90 9.93
C LYS A 47 6.89 -14.16 8.49
N ASP A 48 8.15 -13.95 8.14
CA ASP A 48 8.67 -14.02 6.79
C ASP A 48 10.12 -14.57 6.74
N PHE A 49 10.64 -14.73 5.54
CA PHE A 49 12.04 -15.09 5.30
C PHE A 49 12.62 -14.23 4.19
N HIS A 50 13.94 -14.07 4.21
CA HIS A 50 14.68 -13.42 3.14
C HIS A 50 16.05 -14.07 2.96
N CYS A 51 16.37 -14.48 1.74
CA CYS A 51 17.69 -14.96 1.36
C CYS A 51 18.55 -13.82 0.82
N HIS A 52 19.68 -13.55 1.45
CA HIS A 52 20.60 -12.47 1.04
C HIS A 52 21.44 -12.84 -0.20
N ALA A 53 21.52 -14.13 -0.56
CA ALA A 53 22.30 -14.58 -1.73
C ALA A 53 21.46 -14.60 -3.01
N CYS A 54 20.25 -15.20 -3.00
CA CYS A 54 19.43 -15.34 -4.20
C CYS A 54 18.21 -14.41 -4.23
N GLY A 55 17.98 -13.59 -3.17
CA GLY A 55 16.83 -12.69 -3.08
C GLY A 55 15.47 -13.36 -2.85
N ALA A 56 15.43 -14.69 -2.65
CA ALA A 56 14.18 -15.39 -2.33
C ALA A 56 13.61 -14.87 -1.02
N ASN A 57 12.36 -14.46 -1.04
CA ASN A 57 11.65 -13.93 0.12
C ASN A 57 10.17 -14.32 0.10
N GLY A 58 9.49 -14.16 1.21
CA GLY A 58 8.07 -14.41 1.34
C GLY A 58 7.64 -14.82 2.74
N ASP A 59 6.36 -15.12 2.86
CA ASP A 59 5.73 -15.60 4.09
C ASP A 59 5.74 -17.15 4.17
N ILE A 60 5.08 -17.69 5.21
CA ILE A 60 4.99 -19.14 5.45
C ILE A 60 4.39 -19.89 4.25
N PHE A 61 3.40 -19.30 3.55
CA PHE A 61 2.78 -19.95 2.40
C PHE A 61 3.74 -19.96 1.21
N THR A 62 4.44 -18.86 0.96
CA THR A 62 5.45 -18.76 -0.10
C THR A 62 6.58 -19.76 0.11
N PHE A 63 7.00 -19.97 1.37
CA PHE A 63 8.01 -20.97 1.69
C PHE A 63 7.53 -22.38 1.33
N VAL A 64 6.33 -22.77 1.79
CA VAL A 64 5.73 -24.08 1.50
C VAL A 64 5.56 -24.29 -0.01
N GLN A 65 5.04 -23.28 -0.72
CA GLN A 65 4.88 -23.33 -2.18
C GLN A 65 6.20 -23.63 -2.90
N LYS A 66 7.28 -22.97 -2.46
CA LYS A 66 8.62 -23.16 -3.06
C LYS A 66 9.24 -24.51 -2.69
N MET A 67 9.03 -25.00 -1.46
CA MET A 67 9.56 -26.30 -1.01
C MET A 67 8.84 -27.47 -1.67
N ASP A 68 7.53 -27.43 -1.73
CA ASP A 68 6.68 -28.50 -2.24
C ASP A 68 6.38 -28.35 -3.74
N ASN A 69 6.87 -27.27 -4.37
CA ASN A 69 6.58 -26.89 -5.77
C ASN A 69 5.07 -26.94 -6.08
N CYS A 70 4.28 -26.32 -5.23
CA CYS A 70 2.81 -26.36 -5.27
C CYS A 70 2.19 -24.96 -5.36
N ASP A 71 0.90 -24.90 -5.67
CA ASP A 71 0.14 -23.65 -5.66
C ASP A 71 -0.24 -23.22 -4.23
N PHE A 72 -0.69 -21.98 -4.09
CA PHE A 72 -1.13 -21.41 -2.80
C PHE A 72 -2.26 -22.23 -2.16
N LYS A 73 -3.17 -22.76 -2.96
CA LYS A 73 -4.32 -23.53 -2.46
C LYS A 73 -3.85 -24.82 -1.80
N THR A 74 -2.92 -25.53 -2.41
CA THR A 74 -2.31 -26.75 -1.86
C THR A 74 -1.52 -26.45 -0.59
N ALA A 75 -0.67 -25.40 -0.61
CA ALA A 75 0.06 -24.95 0.57
C ALA A 75 -0.89 -24.55 1.72
N PHE A 76 -2.00 -23.85 1.41
CA PHE A 76 -3.01 -23.48 2.39
C PHE A 76 -3.66 -24.71 3.05
N TYR A 77 -4.04 -25.71 2.27
CA TYR A 77 -4.60 -26.95 2.81
C TYR A 77 -3.60 -27.76 3.63
N SER A 78 -2.34 -27.82 3.21
CA SER A 78 -1.28 -28.53 3.92
C SER A 78 -0.98 -27.95 5.30
N LEU A 79 -1.28 -26.68 5.50
CA LEU A 79 -1.19 -25.96 6.77
C LEU A 79 -2.50 -25.97 7.58
N GLY A 80 -3.49 -26.82 7.21
CA GLY A 80 -4.76 -26.95 7.91
C GLY A 80 -5.81 -25.89 7.53
N GLY A 81 -5.62 -25.25 6.39
CA GLY A 81 -6.58 -24.30 5.83
C GLY A 81 -7.87 -24.99 5.40
N VAL A 82 -8.99 -24.31 5.59
CA VAL A 82 -10.30 -24.75 5.12
C VAL A 82 -10.92 -23.63 4.30
N TYR A 83 -11.16 -23.90 3.03
CA TYR A 83 -11.79 -22.92 2.15
C TYR A 83 -13.26 -22.81 2.48
N GLN A 84 -13.65 -21.75 3.17
CA GLN A 84 -15.05 -21.40 3.37
C GLN A 84 -15.55 -20.62 2.15
N LYS A 85 -16.61 -21.12 1.52
CA LYS A 85 -17.27 -20.35 0.44
C LYS A 85 -17.74 -19.02 1.03
N PRO A 86 -17.40 -17.88 0.39
CA PRO A 86 -17.79 -16.57 0.89
C PRO A 86 -19.31 -16.46 0.94
N THR A 87 -19.83 -16.08 2.10
CA THR A 87 -21.26 -15.86 2.31
C THR A 87 -21.76 -14.68 1.49
N THR A 88 -23.07 -14.61 1.24
CA THR A 88 -23.69 -13.44 0.57
C THR A 88 -23.39 -12.13 1.31
N SER A 89 -23.36 -12.18 2.65
CA SER A 89 -23.02 -11.04 3.51
C SER A 89 -21.57 -10.57 3.28
N SER A 90 -20.58 -11.49 3.25
CA SER A 90 -19.17 -11.12 3.01
C SER A 90 -18.96 -10.59 1.59
N LYS A 91 -19.61 -11.15 0.57
CA LYS A 91 -19.59 -10.63 -0.81
C LYS A 91 -20.14 -9.21 -0.88
N LEU A 92 -21.27 -8.94 -0.18
CA LEU A 92 -21.88 -7.63 -0.12
C LEU A 92 -20.98 -6.61 0.58
N ALA A 93 -20.30 -7.00 1.66
CA ALA A 93 -19.34 -6.14 2.38
C ALA A 93 -18.16 -5.75 1.47
N VAL A 94 -17.56 -6.70 0.76
CA VAL A 94 -16.48 -6.45 -0.21
C VAL A 94 -16.96 -5.53 -1.34
N TYR A 95 -18.16 -5.76 -1.88
CA TYR A 95 -18.74 -4.89 -2.90
C TYR A 95 -18.93 -3.45 -2.40
N LYS A 96 -19.51 -3.28 -1.19
CA LYS A 96 -19.70 -1.95 -0.57
C LYS A 96 -18.37 -1.25 -0.35
N ALA A 97 -17.35 -1.95 0.17
CA ALA A 97 -16.01 -1.40 0.38
C ALA A 97 -15.36 -0.96 -0.95
N LYS A 98 -15.47 -1.79 -2.00
CA LYS A 98 -14.97 -1.44 -3.34
C LYS A 98 -15.64 -0.19 -3.90
N LYS A 99 -16.98 -0.11 -3.81
CA LYS A 99 -17.75 1.04 -4.28
C LYS A 99 -17.44 2.31 -3.51
N ALA A 100 -17.28 2.22 -2.17
CA ALA A 100 -16.88 3.35 -1.33
C ALA A 100 -15.49 3.88 -1.70
N LYS A 101 -14.52 2.96 -1.92
CA LYS A 101 -13.16 3.32 -2.39
C LYS A 101 -13.20 4.03 -3.74
N GLU A 102 -13.96 3.52 -4.69
CA GLU A 102 -14.08 4.12 -6.02
C GLU A 102 -14.70 5.53 -5.95
N THR A 103 -15.75 5.69 -5.14
CA THR A 103 -16.39 7.00 -4.93
C THR A 103 -15.42 8.00 -4.30
N ARG A 104 -14.62 7.57 -3.32
CA ARG A 104 -13.58 8.40 -2.71
C ARG A 104 -12.54 8.84 -3.72
N LEU A 105 -12.00 7.90 -4.51
CA LEU A 105 -11.00 8.22 -5.54
C LEU A 105 -11.54 9.22 -6.57
N LYS A 106 -12.79 9.06 -7.03
CA LYS A 106 -13.43 10.02 -7.95
C LYS A 106 -13.60 11.41 -7.32
N LYS A 107 -13.90 11.47 -6.01
CA LYS A 107 -14.00 12.75 -5.29
C LYS A 107 -12.63 13.43 -5.20
N GLU A 108 -11.60 12.69 -4.79
CA GLU A 108 -10.22 13.19 -4.72
C GLU A 108 -9.71 13.70 -6.07
N GLU A 109 -9.99 12.98 -7.16
CA GLU A 109 -9.61 13.38 -8.51
C GLU A 109 -10.27 14.69 -8.93
N LYS A 110 -11.58 14.88 -8.63
CA LYS A 110 -12.28 16.13 -8.88
C LYS A 110 -11.67 17.30 -8.10
N ILE A 111 -11.30 17.11 -6.83
CA ILE A 111 -10.66 18.14 -6.03
C ILE A 111 -9.28 18.49 -6.61
N ARG A 112 -8.47 17.50 -6.96
CA ARG A 112 -7.16 17.71 -7.61
C ARG A 112 -7.27 18.45 -8.94
N ALA A 113 -8.33 18.18 -9.72
CA ALA A 113 -8.60 18.92 -10.96
C ALA A 113 -8.90 20.40 -10.68
N LYS A 114 -9.71 20.70 -9.65
CA LYS A 114 -9.98 22.09 -9.23
C LYS A 114 -8.71 22.81 -8.76
N ILE A 115 -7.86 22.14 -7.99
CA ILE A 115 -6.56 22.67 -7.55
C ILE A 115 -5.67 23.01 -8.76
N ARG A 116 -5.58 22.12 -9.76
CA ARG A 116 -4.80 22.40 -10.97
C ARG A 116 -5.27 23.67 -11.71
N VAL A 117 -6.59 23.82 -11.88
CA VAL A 117 -7.16 25.00 -12.52
C VAL A 117 -6.90 26.25 -11.69
N ASN A 118 -7.07 26.19 -10.37
CA ASN A 118 -6.82 27.32 -9.48
C ASN A 118 -5.35 27.77 -9.51
N ASN A 119 -4.40 26.81 -9.51
CA ASN A 119 -2.96 27.11 -9.61
C ASN A 119 -2.60 27.74 -10.95
N MET A 120 -3.26 27.34 -12.04
CA MET A 120 -3.10 28.01 -13.34
C MET A 120 -3.58 29.46 -13.27
N LEU A 121 -4.72 29.74 -12.66
CA LEU A 121 -5.23 31.11 -12.48
C LEU A 121 -4.28 31.95 -11.62
N ILE A 122 -3.77 31.42 -10.53
CA ILE A 122 -2.73 32.06 -9.69
C ILE A 122 -1.52 32.45 -10.55
N GLY A 123 -1.01 31.55 -11.38
CA GLY A 123 0.11 31.83 -12.29
C GLY A 123 -0.19 32.93 -13.30
N ILE A 124 -1.42 32.97 -13.84
CA ILE A 124 -1.87 34.03 -14.77
C ILE A 124 -1.87 35.39 -14.07
N TYR A 125 -2.50 35.51 -12.88
CA TYR A 125 -2.57 36.78 -12.16
C TYR A 125 -1.19 37.28 -11.73
N VAL A 126 -0.32 36.39 -11.23
CA VAL A 126 1.09 36.74 -10.90
C VAL A 126 1.83 37.25 -12.13
N SER A 127 1.63 36.64 -13.28
CA SER A 127 2.29 37.05 -14.53
C SER A 127 1.73 38.39 -15.07
N ALA A 128 0.42 38.62 -14.91
CA ALA A 128 -0.20 39.87 -15.28
C ALA A 128 0.25 41.02 -14.40
N MET A 129 0.27 40.87 -13.08
CA MET A 129 0.71 41.90 -12.14
C MET A 129 2.17 42.34 -12.35
N LYS A 130 3.05 41.44 -12.82
CA LYS A 130 4.44 41.80 -13.16
C LYS A 130 4.59 42.76 -14.37
N ARG A 131 3.54 42.85 -15.22
CA ARG A 131 3.53 43.64 -16.46
C ARG A 131 2.71 44.91 -16.33
N LEU A 132 1.90 45.02 -15.30
CA LEU A 132 0.99 46.16 -15.04
C LEU A 132 1.68 47.18 -14.15
N GLU A 133 1.28 48.46 -14.28
CA GLU A 133 1.73 49.50 -13.37
C GLU A 133 1.18 49.27 -11.97
N PRO A 134 2.05 49.20 -10.92
CA PRO A 134 1.60 48.98 -9.55
C PRO A 134 0.54 50.00 -9.11
N LEU A 135 -0.47 49.52 -8.37
CA LEU A 135 -1.58 50.30 -7.85
C LEU A 135 -2.50 50.92 -8.91
N SER A 136 -2.34 50.60 -10.19
CA SER A 136 -3.39 50.90 -11.18
C SER A 136 -4.66 50.08 -10.88
N ASP A 137 -5.83 50.57 -11.34
CA ASP A 137 -7.12 49.89 -11.12
C ASP A 137 -7.06 48.42 -11.59
N VAL A 138 -6.49 48.18 -12.76
CA VAL A 138 -6.32 46.81 -13.31
C VAL A 138 -5.39 45.95 -12.47
N TRP A 139 -4.31 46.53 -11.94
CA TRP A 139 -3.40 45.81 -11.02
C TRP A 139 -4.14 45.46 -9.72
N CYS A 140 -4.93 46.36 -9.14
CA CYS A 140 -5.72 46.14 -7.94
C CYS A 140 -6.76 45.02 -8.16
N ASP A 141 -7.44 45.00 -9.32
CA ASP A 141 -8.36 43.93 -9.67
C ASP A 141 -7.70 42.58 -9.77
N CYS A 142 -6.50 42.51 -10.41
CA CYS A 142 -5.72 41.30 -10.47
C CYS A 142 -5.29 40.81 -9.07
N MET A 143 -4.89 41.71 -8.17
CA MET A 143 -4.53 41.40 -6.79
C MET A 143 -5.72 40.84 -5.99
N ASN A 144 -6.92 41.45 -6.18
CA ASN A 144 -8.13 40.97 -5.52
C ASN A 144 -8.50 39.55 -5.97
N GLU A 145 -8.45 39.25 -7.27
CA GLU A 145 -8.71 37.90 -7.78
C GLU A 145 -7.63 36.89 -7.38
N TYR A 146 -6.35 37.29 -7.37
CA TYR A 146 -5.24 36.49 -6.84
C TYR A 146 -5.48 36.08 -5.38
N THR A 147 -5.88 37.02 -4.52
CA THR A 147 -6.19 36.75 -3.11
C THR A 147 -7.34 35.78 -2.94
N LYS A 148 -8.40 35.91 -3.76
CA LYS A 148 -9.50 34.93 -3.79
C LYS A 148 -9.03 33.54 -4.22
N CYS A 149 -8.09 33.45 -5.18
CA CYS A 149 -7.52 32.17 -5.58
C CYS A 149 -6.71 31.52 -4.48
N LEU A 150 -5.93 32.29 -3.68
CA LEU A 150 -5.19 31.77 -2.53
C LEU A 150 -6.13 31.19 -1.48
N GLY A 151 -7.20 31.89 -1.11
CA GLY A 151 -8.19 31.38 -0.15
C GLY A 151 -8.91 30.13 -0.67
N ARG A 152 -9.17 30.05 -1.98
CA ARG A 152 -9.74 28.86 -2.63
C ARG A 152 -8.76 27.68 -2.60
N ASP A 153 -7.48 27.91 -2.81
CA ASP A 153 -6.46 26.86 -2.74
C ASP A 153 -6.40 26.26 -1.35
N GLU A 154 -6.32 27.09 -0.32
CA GLU A 154 -6.29 26.65 1.08
C GLU A 154 -7.54 25.79 1.43
N TYR A 155 -8.73 26.23 0.98
CA TYR A 155 -9.96 25.46 1.18
C TYR A 155 -9.90 24.10 0.49
N LEU A 156 -9.46 24.03 -0.79
CA LEU A 156 -9.39 22.80 -1.54
C LEU A 156 -8.34 21.83 -0.98
N GLN A 157 -7.22 22.32 -0.47
CA GLN A 157 -6.20 21.50 0.20
C GLN A 157 -6.76 20.88 1.48
N LYS A 158 -7.45 21.66 2.32
CA LYS A 158 -8.12 21.13 3.52
C LYS A 158 -9.19 20.09 3.18
N GLU A 159 -9.97 20.29 2.10
CA GLU A 159 -10.97 19.32 1.65
C GLU A 159 -10.30 18.00 1.20
N LEU A 160 -9.14 18.07 0.54
CA LEU A 160 -8.37 16.92 0.10
C LEU A 160 -7.82 16.14 1.30
N GLU A 161 -7.25 16.81 2.31
CA GLU A 161 -6.71 16.21 3.53
C GLU A 161 -7.81 15.63 4.42
N GLY A 162 -8.94 16.31 4.56
CA GLY A 162 -10.09 15.87 5.36
C GLY A 162 -10.77 14.62 4.78
N GLY A 163 -10.71 14.42 3.48
CA GLY A 163 -11.23 13.21 2.81
C GLY A 163 -10.44 11.93 3.11
N GLY A 164 -9.22 12.06 3.64
CA GLY A 164 -8.36 10.92 3.99
C GLY A 164 -8.55 10.34 5.40
N ARG A 165 -9.28 11.02 6.29
CA ARG A 165 -9.35 10.66 7.74
C ARG A 165 -10.60 9.85 8.15
N VAL A 166 -11.41 9.35 7.25
CA VAL A 166 -12.55 8.51 7.60
C VAL A 166 -12.17 7.03 7.40
N GLY A 167 -11.62 6.42 8.45
CA GLY A 167 -11.37 4.99 8.50
C GLY A 167 -10.07 4.60 9.22
N ALA A 168 -10.01 4.85 10.52
CA ALA A 168 -9.14 4.11 11.44
C ALA A 168 -10.02 3.17 12.28
#